data_85aa743de02034f3e7ec60a2be9fce6f
#
_entry.id   85aa743de02034f3e7ec60a2be9fce6f
#
_cell.length_a   1.000
_cell.length_b   1.000
_cell.length_c   1.000
_cell.angle_alpha   90.00
_cell.angle_beta   90.00
_cell.angle_gamma   90.00
#
_symmetry.space_group_name_H-M   'P 1'
#
loop_
_entity.id
_entity.type
_entity.pdbx_description
1 polymer ?
#
loop_
_entity_poly.entity_id
_entity_poly.type
_entity_poly.pdbx_seq_one_letter_code
_entity_poly.pdbx_strand_id
1 'polypeptide(L)'
;MAISSIPSDIFRKAEETDIERIWQIIGQAKAQMQRLGSQQWDENYPAIEHIRQDIQDGNGYVICREDRVAAYGVISFDGEPVYKDIEGKWSNDLPYVIVHRLAIADEMKRQGMAKQFMLQAEEVSRKKGIYNFRVDTKYDNAYMLRLIDTLGFKYCGEVYYRNNSARIAFEKTIRPYSHPIGISDYTIREATFEDATLIFEAIDKNREDLRIWLPFVDGLKSVADEQGFLQSVLAVPYEQRDPVYILEQGEAICGLAGFHFSDAPNRRTEIGYWLLPAYRGKGIVT
;
A
#
# COMPACT_ATOMS: atom_id res chain seq x y z
N MET A 1 5.71 -41.87 5.19
CA MET A 1 4.91 -40.75 5.60
C MET A 1 4.89 -39.77 4.44
N ALA A 2 3.74 -39.59 3.78
CA ALA A 2 3.62 -38.64 2.68
C ALA A 2 3.73 -37.23 3.28
N ILE A 3 4.69 -36.45 2.82
CA ILE A 3 4.77 -35.01 3.10
C ILE A 3 3.57 -34.41 2.41
N SER A 4 2.53 -34.08 3.17
CA SER A 4 1.39 -33.29 2.69
C SER A 4 1.96 -31.98 2.19
N SER A 5 2.08 -31.82 0.88
CA SER A 5 2.36 -30.53 0.26
C SER A 5 1.23 -29.59 0.66
N ILE A 6 1.53 -28.51 1.38
CA ILE A 6 0.59 -27.42 1.63
C ILE A 6 0.17 -26.94 0.24
N PRO A 7 -1.14 -26.96 -0.09
CA PRO A 7 -1.63 -26.47 -1.37
C PRO A 7 -1.15 -25.02 -1.55
N SER A 8 -0.48 -24.73 -2.64
CA SER A 8 -0.06 -23.35 -2.93
C SER A 8 -1.27 -22.57 -3.38
N ASP A 9 -1.67 -21.58 -2.58
CA ASP A 9 -2.73 -20.66 -2.97
C ASP A 9 -2.30 -19.80 -4.16
N ILE A 10 -3.17 -19.69 -5.17
CA ILE A 10 -2.93 -18.88 -6.36
C ILE A 10 -3.71 -17.59 -6.24
N PHE A 11 -3.00 -16.46 -6.28
CA PHE A 11 -3.61 -15.13 -6.39
C PHE A 11 -3.56 -14.67 -7.85
N ARG A 12 -4.72 -14.27 -8.40
CA ARG A 12 -4.85 -13.80 -9.77
C ARG A 12 -6.03 -12.85 -9.95
N LYS A 13 -6.10 -12.21 -11.10
CA LYS A 13 -7.32 -11.51 -11.53
C LYS A 13 -8.49 -12.50 -11.63
N ALA A 14 -9.68 -12.00 -11.27
CA ALA A 14 -10.91 -12.73 -11.48
C ALA A 14 -11.28 -12.74 -12.96
N GLU A 15 -11.91 -13.83 -13.40
CA GLU A 15 -12.36 -14.07 -14.77
C GLU A 15 -13.86 -14.32 -14.81
N GLU A 16 -14.47 -14.21 -15.98
CA GLU A 16 -15.90 -14.50 -16.21
C GLU A 16 -16.33 -15.87 -15.65
N THR A 17 -15.47 -16.86 -15.78
CA THR A 17 -15.69 -18.23 -15.29
C THR A 17 -15.76 -18.33 -13.76
N ASP A 18 -15.27 -17.33 -13.03
CA ASP A 18 -15.30 -17.28 -11.57
C ASP A 18 -16.62 -16.72 -11.02
N ILE A 19 -17.43 -16.04 -11.84
CA ILE A 19 -18.59 -15.24 -11.40
C ILE A 19 -19.54 -16.06 -10.53
N GLU A 20 -19.88 -17.26 -10.96
CA GLU A 20 -20.84 -18.10 -10.23
C GLU A 20 -20.31 -18.40 -8.81
N ARG A 21 -19.02 -18.76 -8.71
CA ARG A 21 -18.40 -19.07 -7.42
C ARG A 21 -18.23 -17.81 -6.56
N ILE A 22 -17.84 -16.70 -7.14
CA ILE A 22 -17.75 -15.41 -6.45
C ILE A 22 -19.12 -15.02 -5.90
N TRP A 23 -20.17 -15.18 -6.68
CA TRP A 23 -21.54 -14.86 -6.25
C TRP A 23 -21.99 -15.72 -5.06
N GLN A 24 -21.65 -17.01 -5.03
CA GLN A 24 -21.88 -17.87 -3.86
C GLN A 24 -21.15 -17.34 -2.62
N ILE A 25 -19.87 -16.93 -2.76
CA ILE A 25 -19.08 -16.39 -1.66
C ILE A 25 -19.65 -15.06 -1.15
N ILE A 26 -20.10 -14.18 -2.04
CA ILE A 26 -20.78 -12.93 -1.67
C ILE A 26 -22.08 -13.23 -0.92
N GLY A 27 -22.87 -14.20 -1.36
CA GLY A 27 -24.09 -14.65 -0.65
C GLY A 27 -23.79 -15.14 0.76
N GLN A 28 -22.74 -15.93 0.95
CA GLN A 28 -22.27 -16.38 2.27
C GLN A 28 -21.86 -15.19 3.17
N ALA A 29 -21.16 -14.22 2.62
CA ALA A 29 -20.73 -13.02 3.34
C ALA A 29 -21.94 -12.14 3.74
N LYS A 30 -22.92 -11.92 2.84
CA LYS A 30 -24.18 -11.23 3.15
C LYS A 30 -24.92 -11.91 4.29
N ALA A 31 -25.10 -13.23 4.21
CA ALA A 31 -25.78 -14.01 5.25
C ALA A 31 -25.04 -13.92 6.61
N GLN A 32 -23.71 -13.88 6.59
CA GLN A 32 -22.93 -13.66 7.82
C GLN A 32 -23.16 -12.27 8.40
N MET A 33 -23.11 -11.21 7.57
CA MET A 33 -23.33 -9.83 8.01
C MET A 33 -24.72 -9.67 8.61
N GLN A 34 -25.75 -10.22 7.99
CA GLN A 34 -27.12 -10.22 8.52
C GLN A 34 -27.19 -10.87 9.90
N ARG A 35 -26.56 -12.06 10.09
CA ARG A 35 -26.51 -12.73 11.40
C ARG A 35 -25.82 -11.91 12.47
N LEU A 36 -24.89 -11.05 12.10
CA LEU A 36 -24.17 -10.15 13.00
C LEU A 36 -24.88 -8.80 13.20
N GLY A 37 -26.03 -8.58 12.54
CA GLY A 37 -26.78 -7.32 12.60
C GLY A 37 -26.17 -6.19 11.78
N SER A 38 -25.12 -6.46 10.99
CA SER A 38 -24.50 -5.45 10.14
C SER A 38 -25.32 -5.18 8.88
N GLN A 39 -25.49 -3.90 8.57
CA GLN A 39 -26.18 -3.41 7.36
C GLN A 39 -25.19 -2.88 6.30
N GLN A 40 -23.92 -3.27 6.36
CA GLN A 40 -22.93 -2.81 5.39
C GLN A 40 -23.22 -3.34 3.99
N TRP A 41 -23.71 -4.58 3.89
CA TRP A 41 -24.20 -5.22 2.67
C TRP A 41 -25.67 -5.60 2.84
N ASP A 42 -26.45 -5.33 1.82
CA ASP A 42 -27.88 -5.59 1.78
C ASP A 42 -28.29 -6.46 0.57
N GLU A 43 -29.57 -6.57 0.28
CA GLU A 43 -30.07 -7.35 -0.84
C GLU A 43 -29.57 -6.80 -2.18
N ASN A 44 -29.41 -5.48 -2.29
CA ASN A 44 -29.05 -4.78 -3.52
C ASN A 44 -27.53 -4.58 -3.67
N TYR A 45 -26.75 -4.69 -2.60
CA TYR A 45 -25.31 -4.47 -2.64
C TYR A 45 -24.52 -5.50 -1.83
N PRO A 46 -23.42 -6.07 -2.40
CA PRO A 46 -23.08 -6.06 -3.82
C PRO A 46 -24.07 -6.87 -4.66
N ALA A 47 -24.37 -6.40 -5.89
CA ALA A 47 -25.12 -7.18 -6.88
C ALA A 47 -24.14 -7.91 -7.83
N ILE A 48 -24.66 -8.86 -8.61
CA ILE A 48 -23.83 -9.63 -9.56
C ILE A 48 -23.25 -8.73 -10.66
N GLU A 49 -23.96 -7.65 -10.99
CA GLU A 49 -23.51 -6.62 -11.95
C GLU A 49 -22.25 -5.90 -11.48
N HIS A 50 -22.12 -5.67 -10.18
CA HIS A 50 -20.89 -5.09 -9.61
C HIS A 50 -19.70 -6.04 -9.78
N ILE A 51 -19.90 -7.36 -9.62
CA ILE A 51 -18.84 -8.36 -9.82
C ILE A 51 -18.40 -8.38 -11.29
N ARG A 52 -19.37 -8.34 -12.23
CA ARG A 52 -19.07 -8.28 -13.66
C ARG A 52 -18.27 -7.01 -14.01
N GLN A 53 -18.69 -5.88 -13.48
CA GLN A 53 -17.98 -4.62 -13.70
C GLN A 53 -16.57 -4.67 -13.14
N ASP A 54 -16.38 -5.19 -11.92
CA ASP A 54 -15.07 -5.35 -11.30
C ASP A 54 -14.12 -6.20 -12.16
N ILE A 55 -14.64 -7.24 -12.79
CA ILE A 55 -13.88 -8.12 -13.70
C ILE A 55 -13.54 -7.39 -15.01
N GLN A 56 -14.51 -6.70 -15.61
CA GLN A 56 -14.33 -5.93 -16.85
C GLN A 56 -13.28 -4.81 -16.66
N ASP A 57 -13.33 -4.12 -15.52
CA ASP A 57 -12.36 -3.07 -15.18
C ASP A 57 -10.98 -3.64 -14.78
N GLY A 58 -10.88 -4.97 -14.65
CA GLY A 58 -9.64 -5.65 -14.24
C GLY A 58 -9.25 -5.39 -12.78
N ASN A 59 -10.20 -4.97 -11.95
CA ASN A 59 -10.04 -4.65 -10.52
C ASN A 59 -10.48 -5.80 -9.59
N GLY A 60 -11.21 -6.81 -10.11
CA GLY A 60 -11.56 -8.02 -9.39
C GLY A 60 -10.39 -8.99 -9.27
N TYR A 61 -10.13 -9.51 -8.07
CA TYR A 61 -9.08 -10.50 -7.79
C TYR A 61 -9.62 -11.65 -6.96
N VAL A 62 -9.01 -12.82 -7.13
CA VAL A 62 -9.33 -14.04 -6.37
C VAL A 62 -8.09 -14.68 -5.78
N ILE A 63 -8.29 -15.38 -4.65
CA ILE A 63 -7.36 -16.41 -4.19
C ILE A 63 -8.03 -17.75 -4.47
N CYS A 64 -7.33 -18.62 -5.19
CA CYS A 64 -7.76 -20.00 -5.44
C CYS A 64 -6.93 -20.95 -4.58
N ARG A 65 -7.59 -21.94 -4.00
CA ARG A 65 -6.97 -23.10 -3.34
C ARG A 65 -7.53 -24.36 -4.01
N GLU A 66 -6.63 -25.25 -4.43
CA GLU A 66 -7.01 -26.50 -5.13
C GLU A 66 -7.97 -26.21 -6.31
N ASP A 67 -7.58 -25.24 -7.16
CA ASP A 67 -8.34 -24.78 -8.33
C ASP A 67 -9.75 -24.23 -8.05
N ARG A 68 -10.09 -24.01 -6.78
CA ARG A 68 -11.37 -23.44 -6.38
C ARG A 68 -11.20 -22.05 -5.78
N VAL A 69 -12.02 -21.09 -6.20
CA VAL A 69 -12.02 -19.74 -5.61
C VAL A 69 -12.39 -19.83 -4.13
N ALA A 70 -11.48 -19.35 -3.29
CA ALA A 70 -11.53 -19.33 -1.83
C ALA A 70 -11.82 -17.93 -1.27
N ALA A 71 -11.36 -16.89 -1.96
CA ALA A 71 -11.56 -15.49 -1.59
C ALA A 71 -11.75 -14.63 -2.84
N TYR A 72 -12.52 -13.57 -2.71
CA TYR A 72 -12.73 -12.54 -3.71
C TYR A 72 -12.61 -11.17 -3.06
N GLY A 73 -12.09 -10.21 -3.81
CA GLY A 73 -12.07 -8.81 -3.45
C GLY A 73 -11.70 -7.93 -4.64
N VAL A 74 -11.87 -6.63 -4.47
CA VAL A 74 -11.57 -5.63 -5.49
C VAL A 74 -10.37 -4.82 -5.03
N ILE A 75 -9.38 -4.66 -5.89
CA ILE A 75 -8.21 -3.81 -5.67
C ILE A 75 -8.30 -2.67 -6.68
N SER A 76 -8.54 -1.45 -6.21
CA SER A 76 -8.66 -0.25 -7.04
C SER A 76 -7.62 0.80 -6.68
N PHE A 77 -7.26 1.61 -7.69
CA PHE A 77 -6.37 2.77 -7.59
C PHE A 77 -7.07 4.06 -8.03
N ASP A 78 -8.36 3.98 -8.35
CA ASP A 78 -9.15 5.10 -8.87
C ASP A 78 -9.57 6.08 -7.78
N GLY A 79 -9.27 5.72 -6.52
CA GLY A 79 -9.68 6.48 -5.35
C GLY A 79 -11.14 6.20 -4.95
N GLU A 80 -11.53 6.77 -3.81
CA GLU A 80 -12.90 6.71 -3.28
C GLU A 80 -13.41 8.14 -3.09
N PRO A 81 -14.49 8.54 -3.79
CA PRO A 81 -14.96 9.92 -3.75
C PRO A 81 -15.23 10.48 -2.35
N VAL A 82 -15.78 9.65 -1.45
CA VAL A 82 -16.09 10.07 -0.07
C VAL A 82 -14.84 10.31 0.79
N TYR A 83 -13.68 9.85 0.36
CA TYR A 83 -12.44 10.06 1.10
C TYR A 83 -11.94 11.51 1.07
N LYS A 84 -12.43 12.31 0.12
CA LYS A 84 -12.12 13.75 0.06
C LYS A 84 -12.75 14.53 1.21
N ASP A 85 -13.90 14.05 1.71
CA ASP A 85 -14.71 14.70 2.73
C ASP A 85 -14.56 14.00 4.09
N ILE A 86 -13.41 13.39 4.38
CA ILE A 86 -13.16 12.70 5.64
C ILE A 86 -13.31 13.65 6.83
N GLU A 87 -14.09 13.26 7.83
CA GLU A 87 -14.07 13.88 9.15
C GLU A 87 -12.86 13.35 9.94
N GLY A 88 -11.74 13.99 9.75
CA GLY A 88 -10.42 13.55 10.23
C GLY A 88 -9.33 14.00 9.27
N LYS A 89 -8.29 13.21 9.13
CA LYS A 89 -7.16 13.57 8.26
C LYS A 89 -6.39 12.35 7.77
N TRP A 90 -6.16 12.27 6.46
CA TRP A 90 -5.14 11.40 5.86
C TRP A 90 -3.74 11.97 6.10
N SER A 91 -2.72 11.12 6.13
CA SER A 91 -1.32 11.56 6.31
C SER A 91 -0.82 12.41 5.13
N ASN A 92 -1.35 12.17 3.94
CA ASN A 92 -0.95 12.82 2.69
C ASN A 92 -2.05 12.72 1.63
N ASP A 93 -1.86 13.42 0.49
CA ASP A 93 -2.79 13.42 -0.64
C ASP A 93 -2.28 12.59 -1.84
N LEU A 94 -1.35 11.68 -1.60
CA LEU A 94 -0.76 10.83 -2.64
C LEU A 94 -1.75 9.76 -3.13
N PRO A 95 -1.52 9.19 -4.32
CA PRO A 95 -2.25 8.02 -4.79
C PRO A 95 -2.22 6.86 -3.78
N TYR A 96 -3.29 6.12 -3.70
CA TYR A 96 -3.43 5.01 -2.76
C TYR A 96 -4.15 3.82 -3.39
N VAL A 97 -3.88 2.63 -2.85
CA VAL A 97 -4.66 1.43 -3.11
C VAL A 97 -5.82 1.36 -2.12
N ILE A 98 -6.96 0.84 -2.59
CA ILE A 98 -8.11 0.53 -1.74
C ILE A 98 -8.61 -0.88 -2.03
N VAL A 99 -9.07 -1.60 -1.00
CA VAL A 99 -9.71 -2.90 -1.14
C VAL A 99 -11.19 -2.79 -0.81
N HIS A 100 -12.03 -3.19 -1.76
CA HIS A 100 -13.47 -3.27 -1.60
C HIS A 100 -13.96 -4.72 -1.67
N ARG A 101 -15.15 -4.98 -1.16
CA ARG A 101 -15.89 -6.23 -1.32
C ARG A 101 -15.11 -7.50 -0.97
N LEU A 102 -14.17 -7.42 -0.01
CA LEU A 102 -13.41 -8.59 0.44
C LEU A 102 -14.35 -9.61 1.09
N ALA A 103 -14.43 -10.78 0.50
CA ALA A 103 -15.26 -11.90 0.94
C ALA A 103 -14.48 -13.22 0.89
N ILE A 104 -14.69 -14.06 1.91
CA ILE A 104 -14.02 -15.36 2.06
C ILE A 104 -15.09 -16.46 2.09
N ALA A 105 -14.86 -17.51 1.32
CA ALA A 105 -15.72 -18.70 1.34
C ALA A 105 -15.83 -19.28 2.75
N ASP A 106 -17.03 -19.74 3.15
CA ASP A 106 -17.29 -20.20 4.52
C ASP A 106 -16.34 -21.32 4.96
N GLU A 107 -16.03 -22.25 4.07
CA GLU A 107 -15.13 -23.38 4.30
C GLU A 107 -13.65 -22.95 4.43
N MET A 108 -13.30 -21.74 4.01
CA MET A 108 -11.93 -21.18 4.04
C MET A 108 -11.74 -20.12 5.13
N LYS A 109 -12.77 -19.86 5.93
CA LYS A 109 -12.68 -18.90 7.06
C LYS A 109 -11.70 -19.38 8.14
N ARG A 110 -11.13 -18.45 8.88
CA ARG A 110 -10.14 -18.69 9.96
C ARG A 110 -8.83 -19.35 9.52
N GLN A 111 -8.57 -19.37 8.20
CA GLN A 111 -7.35 -19.92 7.61
C GLN A 111 -6.41 -18.82 7.06
N GLY A 112 -6.59 -17.57 7.47
CA GLY A 112 -5.73 -16.45 7.09
C GLY A 112 -6.00 -15.85 5.71
N MET A 113 -7.01 -16.32 4.95
CA MET A 113 -7.29 -15.88 3.58
C MET A 113 -7.46 -14.36 3.45
N ALA A 114 -8.18 -13.72 4.38
CA ALA A 114 -8.38 -12.27 4.34
C ALA A 114 -7.06 -11.52 4.50
N LYS A 115 -6.20 -11.95 5.45
CA LYS A 115 -4.85 -11.39 5.62
C LYS A 115 -4.01 -11.58 4.36
N GLN A 116 -4.03 -12.78 3.80
CA GLN A 116 -3.31 -13.09 2.56
C GLN A 116 -3.78 -12.20 1.41
N PHE A 117 -5.09 -11.98 1.24
CA PHE A 117 -5.61 -11.08 0.22
C PHE A 117 -5.10 -9.65 0.39
N MET A 118 -5.12 -9.11 1.61
CA MET A 118 -4.61 -7.76 1.89
C MET A 118 -3.11 -7.63 1.59
N LEU A 119 -2.31 -8.65 1.93
CA LEU A 119 -0.88 -8.68 1.60
C LEU A 119 -0.64 -8.77 0.08
N GLN A 120 -1.49 -9.47 -0.66
CA GLN A 120 -1.43 -9.46 -2.13
C GLN A 120 -1.82 -8.10 -2.72
N ALA A 121 -2.77 -7.38 -2.11
CA ALA A 121 -3.10 -6.02 -2.51
C ALA A 121 -1.90 -5.07 -2.30
N GLU A 122 -1.16 -5.22 -1.19
CA GLU A 122 0.10 -4.48 -0.98
C GLU A 122 1.12 -4.79 -2.08
N GLU A 123 1.22 -6.08 -2.48
CA GLU A 123 2.13 -6.51 -3.53
C GLU A 123 1.78 -5.91 -4.91
N VAL A 124 0.50 -5.90 -5.26
CA VAL A 124 0.01 -5.24 -6.48
C VAL A 124 0.31 -3.74 -6.45
N SER A 125 0.15 -3.11 -5.28
CA SER A 125 0.41 -1.68 -5.08
C SER A 125 1.89 -1.34 -5.19
N ARG A 126 2.79 -2.13 -4.57
CA ARG A 126 4.25 -1.96 -4.70
C ARG A 126 4.72 -1.98 -6.14
N LYS A 127 4.20 -2.92 -6.95
CA LYS A 127 4.53 -3.02 -8.39
C LYS A 127 4.12 -1.79 -9.19
N LYS A 128 3.17 -0.99 -8.67
CA LYS A 128 2.74 0.28 -9.25
C LYS A 128 3.46 1.49 -8.63
N GLY A 129 4.37 1.29 -7.67
CA GLY A 129 5.02 2.37 -6.95
C GLY A 129 4.06 3.22 -6.12
N ILE A 130 2.93 2.64 -5.66
CA ILE A 130 1.94 3.29 -4.81
C ILE A 130 2.08 2.71 -3.41
N TYR A 131 2.39 3.56 -2.43
CA TYR A 131 2.76 3.12 -1.10
C TYR A 131 1.75 3.48 -0.01
N ASN A 132 0.62 4.11 -0.36
CA ASN A 132 -0.47 4.33 0.58
C ASN A 132 -1.58 3.31 0.39
N PHE A 133 -2.08 2.76 1.49
CA PHE A 133 -3.20 1.83 1.49
C PHE A 133 -4.28 2.39 2.41
N ARG A 134 -5.44 2.67 1.87
CA ARG A 134 -6.61 3.17 2.61
C ARG A 134 -7.72 2.14 2.61
N VAL A 135 -8.44 2.06 3.71
CA VAL A 135 -9.62 1.19 3.85
C VAL A 135 -10.65 1.87 4.74
N ASP A 136 -11.90 1.54 4.53
CA ASP A 136 -12.98 1.89 5.43
C ASP A 136 -13.83 0.68 5.80
N THR A 137 -14.46 0.72 6.97
CA THR A 137 -15.39 -0.33 7.41
C THR A 137 -16.40 0.22 8.39
N LYS A 138 -17.51 -0.50 8.60
CA LYS A 138 -18.45 -0.15 9.65
C LYS A 138 -17.95 -0.53 11.04
N TYR A 139 -18.42 0.19 12.06
CA TYR A 139 -18.12 -0.05 13.48
C TYR A 139 -18.46 -1.47 13.95
N ASP A 140 -19.49 -2.08 13.36
CA ASP A 140 -19.97 -3.40 13.71
C ASP A 140 -19.24 -4.56 13.02
N ASN A 141 -18.30 -4.26 12.10
CA ASN A 141 -17.53 -5.26 11.38
C ASN A 141 -16.27 -5.67 12.17
N ALA A 142 -16.47 -6.37 13.29
CA ALA A 142 -15.40 -6.79 14.20
C ALA A 142 -14.30 -7.63 13.52
N TYR A 143 -14.63 -8.38 12.48
CA TYR A 143 -13.65 -9.18 11.73
C TYR A 143 -12.71 -8.29 10.93
N MET A 144 -13.25 -7.29 10.22
CA MET A 144 -12.45 -6.36 9.45
C MET A 144 -11.62 -5.46 10.36
N LEU A 145 -12.17 -4.97 11.45
CA LEU A 145 -11.45 -4.15 12.44
C LEU A 145 -10.24 -4.90 13.02
N ARG A 146 -10.41 -6.19 13.37
CA ARG A 146 -9.29 -7.02 13.83
C ARG A 146 -8.23 -7.23 12.74
N LEU A 147 -8.65 -7.42 11.50
CA LEU A 147 -7.72 -7.57 10.38
C LEU A 147 -6.90 -6.30 10.14
N ILE A 148 -7.55 -5.14 10.12
CA ILE A 148 -6.96 -3.80 10.00
C ILE A 148 -5.91 -3.57 11.09
N ASP A 149 -6.28 -3.84 12.35
CA ASP A 149 -5.37 -3.72 13.51
C ASP A 149 -4.15 -4.65 13.37
N THR A 150 -4.39 -5.94 13.05
CA THR A 150 -3.32 -6.93 12.83
C THR A 150 -2.35 -6.55 11.71
N LEU A 151 -2.82 -5.83 10.69
CA LEU A 151 -2.02 -5.36 9.56
C LEU A 151 -1.35 -4.01 9.80
N GLY A 152 -1.58 -3.37 10.95
CA GLY A 152 -0.93 -2.13 11.37
C GLY A 152 -1.48 -0.88 10.69
N PHE A 153 -2.74 -0.88 10.28
CA PHE A 153 -3.42 0.33 9.81
C PHE A 153 -3.68 1.29 10.98
N LYS A 154 -3.58 2.58 10.71
CA LYS A 154 -3.83 3.66 11.65
C LYS A 154 -5.20 4.30 11.38
N TYR A 155 -5.93 4.63 12.42
CA TYR A 155 -7.19 5.37 12.34
C TYR A 155 -6.96 6.79 11.80
N CYS A 156 -7.80 7.22 10.86
CA CYS A 156 -7.70 8.54 10.22
C CYS A 156 -8.93 9.42 10.43
N GLY A 157 -10.10 8.83 10.71
CA GLY A 157 -11.35 9.56 10.85
C GLY A 157 -12.56 8.77 10.39
N GLU A 158 -13.61 9.50 10.01
CA GLU A 158 -14.86 8.93 9.54
C GLU A 158 -15.22 9.43 8.15
N VAL A 159 -15.84 8.57 7.35
CA VAL A 159 -16.34 8.89 6.02
C VAL A 159 -17.82 8.52 5.92
N TYR A 160 -18.56 9.28 5.14
CA TYR A 160 -20.01 9.13 5.06
C TYR A 160 -20.43 8.81 3.64
N TYR A 161 -21.04 7.64 3.49
CA TYR A 161 -21.65 7.21 2.23
C TYR A 161 -23.08 7.73 2.12
N ARG A 162 -23.74 7.44 1.00
CA ARG A 162 -25.16 7.81 0.80
C ARG A 162 -26.00 7.38 2.00
N ASN A 163 -27.04 8.15 2.32
CA ASN A 163 -27.90 7.97 3.50
C ASN A 163 -27.20 8.11 4.85
N ASN A 164 -26.13 8.93 4.90
CA ASN A 164 -25.36 9.17 6.12
C ASN A 164 -24.82 7.90 6.78
N SER A 165 -24.47 6.90 5.95
CA SER A 165 -23.88 5.66 6.44
C SER A 165 -22.42 5.88 6.82
N ALA A 166 -22.16 6.11 8.10
CA ALA A 166 -20.83 6.33 8.64
C ALA A 166 -19.97 5.07 8.57
N ARG A 167 -18.68 5.24 8.24
CA ARG A 167 -17.65 4.22 8.29
C ARG A 167 -16.36 4.80 8.86
N ILE A 168 -15.64 3.97 9.56
CA ILE A 168 -14.33 4.30 10.11
C ILE A 168 -13.28 4.10 9.04
N ALA A 169 -12.44 5.10 8.84
CA ALA A 169 -11.39 5.14 7.83
C ALA A 169 -10.00 4.93 8.45
N PHE A 170 -9.19 4.16 7.76
CA PHE A 170 -7.84 3.81 8.19
C PHE A 170 -6.87 3.90 7.03
N GLU A 171 -5.59 4.15 7.33
CA GLU A 171 -4.53 4.10 6.35
C GLU A 171 -3.29 3.36 6.87
N LYS A 172 -2.47 2.91 5.94
CA LYS A 172 -1.19 2.27 6.18
C LYS A 172 -0.22 2.63 5.08
N THR A 173 1.05 2.87 5.43
CA THR A 173 2.13 2.94 4.44
C THR A 173 2.66 1.55 4.13
N ILE A 174 2.72 1.22 2.85
CA ILE A 174 3.31 -0.01 2.33
C ILE A 174 4.81 0.22 2.19
N ARG A 175 5.63 -0.58 2.88
CA ARG A 175 7.08 -0.49 2.73
C ARG A 175 7.50 -0.96 1.33
N PRO A 176 8.29 -0.18 0.57
CA PRO A 176 8.88 -0.61 -0.69
C PRO A 176 9.81 -1.80 -0.53
N TYR A 177 10.14 -2.48 -1.63
CA TYR A 177 11.14 -3.54 -1.58
C TYR A 177 12.50 -2.98 -1.16
N SER A 178 13.15 -3.66 -0.22
CA SER A 178 14.55 -3.44 0.11
C SER A 178 15.43 -4.41 -0.66
N HIS A 179 16.45 -3.88 -1.32
CA HIS A 179 17.41 -4.66 -2.10
C HIS A 179 18.78 -4.58 -1.44
N PRO A 180 19.49 -5.72 -1.25
CA PRO A 180 20.86 -5.68 -0.74
C PRO A 180 21.76 -4.98 -1.76
N ILE A 181 22.65 -4.15 -1.27
CA ILE A 181 23.74 -3.56 -2.06
C ILE A 181 25.02 -4.25 -1.65
N GLY A 182 25.71 -4.85 -2.59
CA GLY A 182 26.97 -5.62 -2.60
C GLY A 182 27.83 -5.81 -1.34
N ILE A 183 27.60 -5.02 -0.30
CA ILE A 183 28.28 -5.07 1.00
C ILE A 183 27.26 -5.54 2.04
N SER A 184 27.62 -6.53 2.85
CA SER A 184 26.73 -7.08 3.88
C SER A 184 26.12 -6.00 4.76
N ASP A 185 24.83 -6.18 5.12
CA ASP A 185 24.03 -5.39 6.02
C ASP A 185 23.52 -4.02 5.49
N TYR A 186 23.86 -3.62 4.26
CA TYR A 186 23.29 -2.43 3.64
C TYR A 186 22.25 -2.78 2.61
N THR A 187 21.17 -2.01 2.61
CA THR A 187 20.08 -2.14 1.65
C THR A 187 19.70 -0.78 1.05
N ILE A 188 19.06 -0.84 -0.11
CA ILE A 188 18.48 0.31 -0.79
C ILE A 188 16.99 0.06 -1.04
N ARG A 189 16.15 1.05 -0.77
CA ARG A 189 14.73 1.04 -1.11
C ARG A 189 14.26 2.41 -1.53
N GLU A 190 13.18 2.49 -2.27
CA GLU A 190 12.53 3.77 -2.57
C GLU A 190 12.03 4.42 -1.27
N ALA A 191 12.09 5.75 -1.22
CA ALA A 191 11.55 6.53 -0.11
C ALA A 191 10.01 6.55 -0.16
N THR A 192 9.38 6.62 1.00
CA THR A 192 7.95 6.84 1.19
C THR A 192 7.71 8.19 1.87
N PHE A 193 6.47 8.65 1.88
CA PHE A 193 6.12 9.90 2.56
C PHE A 193 6.45 9.88 4.07
N GLU A 194 6.32 8.74 4.72
CA GLU A 194 6.62 8.60 6.16
C GLU A 194 8.11 8.74 6.48
N ASP A 195 8.99 8.55 5.50
CA ASP A 195 10.43 8.68 5.69
C ASP A 195 10.90 10.12 5.88
N ALA A 196 10.06 11.11 5.57
CA ALA A 196 10.40 12.52 5.68
C ALA A 196 10.97 12.92 7.04
N THR A 197 10.43 12.40 8.13
CA THR A 197 10.91 12.68 9.49
C THR A 197 12.32 12.14 9.69
N LEU A 198 12.57 10.89 9.30
CA LEU A 198 13.88 10.26 9.46
C LEU A 198 14.94 10.93 8.58
N ILE A 199 14.57 11.28 7.33
CA ILE A 199 15.46 11.98 6.41
C ILE A 199 15.81 13.36 6.96
N PHE A 200 14.81 14.15 7.36
CA PHE A 200 15.03 15.48 7.94
C PHE A 200 15.94 15.42 9.17
N GLU A 201 15.67 14.53 10.12
CA GLU A 201 16.50 14.39 11.30
C GLU A 201 17.94 13.98 10.98
N ALA A 202 18.14 13.10 10.01
CA ALA A 202 19.46 12.68 9.56
C ALA A 202 20.26 13.85 8.97
N ILE A 203 19.60 14.68 8.15
CA ILE A 203 20.20 15.89 7.57
C ILE A 203 20.47 16.93 8.66
N ASP A 204 19.51 17.20 9.53
CA ASP A 204 19.61 18.25 10.55
C ASP A 204 20.75 17.99 11.55
N LYS A 205 20.91 16.76 11.99
CA LYS A 205 22.01 16.32 12.86
C LYS A 205 23.40 16.45 12.21
N ASN A 206 23.48 16.48 10.87
CA ASN A 206 24.73 16.51 10.10
C ASN A 206 24.84 17.74 9.19
N ARG A 207 24.05 18.78 9.46
CA ARG A 207 23.86 19.97 8.62
C ARG A 207 25.18 20.64 8.23
N GLU A 208 26.07 20.87 9.19
CA GLU A 208 27.35 21.56 8.98
C GLU A 208 28.26 20.82 7.99
N ASP A 209 28.24 19.51 7.99
CA ASP A 209 29.00 18.70 7.04
C ASP A 209 28.33 18.62 5.67
N LEU A 210 27.01 18.37 5.65
CA LEU A 210 26.26 18.15 4.42
C LEU A 210 26.12 19.43 3.58
N ARG A 211 25.94 20.61 4.22
CA ARG A 211 25.76 21.90 3.53
C ARG A 211 26.92 22.28 2.61
N ILE A 212 28.12 21.75 2.87
CA ILE A 212 29.30 22.01 2.04
C ILE A 212 29.07 21.46 0.61
N TRP A 213 28.36 20.38 0.47
CA TRP A 213 28.17 19.66 -0.79
C TRP A 213 26.73 19.72 -1.32
N LEU A 214 25.75 20.01 -0.45
CA LEU A 214 24.34 19.95 -0.74
C LEU A 214 23.68 21.32 -0.51
N PRO A 215 23.56 22.15 -1.54
CA PRO A 215 23.04 23.53 -1.40
C PRO A 215 21.62 23.59 -0.83
N PHE A 216 20.79 22.53 -1.04
CA PHE A 216 19.42 22.50 -0.57
C PHE A 216 19.29 22.40 0.97
N VAL A 217 20.34 21.96 1.67
CA VAL A 217 20.34 21.77 3.13
C VAL A 217 19.99 23.05 3.88
N ASP A 218 20.41 24.20 3.37
CA ASP A 218 20.11 25.50 3.99
C ASP A 218 18.65 25.92 3.83
N GLY A 219 17.97 25.41 2.79
CA GLY A 219 16.54 25.61 2.56
C GLY A 219 15.63 24.66 3.34
N LEU A 220 16.16 23.51 3.74
CA LEU A 220 15.42 22.47 4.46
C LEU A 220 15.38 22.78 5.96
N LYS A 221 14.26 23.31 6.46
CA LYS A 221 14.13 23.86 7.82
C LYS A 221 13.22 23.04 8.74
N SER A 222 12.39 22.19 8.16
CA SER A 222 11.37 21.43 8.89
C SER A 222 11.07 20.09 8.23
N VAL A 223 10.46 19.19 8.99
CA VAL A 223 9.89 17.94 8.44
C VAL A 223 8.87 18.24 7.33
N ALA A 224 8.13 19.35 7.44
CA ALA A 224 7.15 19.73 6.41
C ALA A 224 7.79 20.06 5.07
N ASP A 225 9.00 20.61 5.06
CA ASP A 225 9.75 20.88 3.82
C ASP A 225 10.15 19.56 3.12
N GLU A 226 10.62 18.57 3.89
CA GLU A 226 10.93 17.22 3.38
C GLU A 226 9.68 16.48 2.92
N GLN A 227 8.57 16.60 3.67
CA GLN A 227 7.27 16.06 3.26
C GLN A 227 6.83 16.66 1.93
N GLY A 228 6.96 17.98 1.75
CA GLY A 228 6.65 18.66 0.49
C GLY A 228 7.49 18.15 -0.68
N PHE A 229 8.77 17.91 -0.46
CA PHE A 229 9.65 17.33 -1.46
C PHE A 229 9.22 15.90 -1.83
N LEU A 230 9.07 15.00 -0.85
CA LEU A 230 8.63 13.62 -1.11
C LEU A 230 7.23 13.56 -1.73
N GLN A 231 6.30 14.45 -1.30
CA GLN A 231 4.99 14.59 -1.91
C GLN A 231 5.11 14.91 -3.42
N SER A 232 5.97 15.83 -3.78
CA SER A 232 6.16 16.23 -5.19
C SER A 232 6.72 15.09 -6.05
N VAL A 233 7.65 14.30 -5.51
CA VAL A 233 8.23 13.14 -6.19
C VAL A 233 7.21 12.02 -6.32
N LEU A 234 6.57 11.63 -5.21
CA LEU A 234 5.67 10.47 -5.15
C LEU A 234 4.33 10.69 -5.86
N ALA A 235 3.94 11.95 -6.12
CA ALA A 235 2.74 12.28 -6.90
C ALA A 235 2.94 12.02 -8.41
N VAL A 236 4.18 11.94 -8.89
CA VAL A 236 4.47 11.61 -10.29
C VAL A 236 4.19 10.11 -10.52
N PRO A 237 3.52 9.74 -11.64
CA PRO A 237 3.34 8.34 -12.01
C PRO A 237 4.66 7.55 -12.01
N TYR A 238 4.62 6.32 -11.54
CA TYR A 238 5.83 5.51 -11.28
C TYR A 238 6.78 5.43 -12.47
N GLU A 239 6.25 5.20 -13.67
CA GLU A 239 7.06 5.09 -14.91
C GLU A 239 7.70 6.41 -15.37
N GLN A 240 7.28 7.55 -14.79
CA GLN A 240 7.77 8.89 -15.15
C GLN A 240 8.54 9.55 -14.00
N ARG A 241 8.61 8.88 -12.87
CA ARG A 241 9.19 9.40 -11.63
C ARG A 241 10.72 9.31 -11.67
N ASP A 242 11.38 10.37 -11.21
CA ASP A 242 12.77 10.32 -10.77
C ASP A 242 12.79 9.86 -9.30
N PRO A 243 13.00 8.56 -9.02
CA PRO A 243 12.83 8.03 -7.68
C PRO A 243 13.96 8.48 -6.74
N VAL A 244 13.58 8.69 -5.49
CA VAL A 244 14.50 8.91 -4.36
C VAL A 244 14.62 7.61 -3.58
N TYR A 245 15.84 7.19 -3.32
CA TYR A 245 16.13 5.96 -2.60
C TYR A 245 16.81 6.25 -1.27
N ILE A 246 16.46 5.48 -0.27
CA ILE A 246 17.13 5.47 1.03
C ILE A 246 18.15 4.34 1.03
N LEU A 247 19.38 4.70 1.42
CA LEU A 247 20.44 3.75 1.77
C LEU A 247 20.35 3.52 3.28
N GLU A 248 20.18 2.26 3.69
CA GLU A 248 19.94 1.93 5.09
C GLU A 248 20.80 0.75 5.57
N GLN A 249 21.11 0.74 6.88
CA GLN A 249 21.69 -0.40 7.58
C GLN A 249 20.74 -0.78 8.72
N GLY A 250 20.02 -1.90 8.55
CA GLY A 250 18.89 -2.21 9.43
C GLY A 250 17.79 -1.15 9.31
N GLU A 251 17.53 -0.42 10.41
CA GLU A 251 16.55 0.68 10.44
C GLU A 251 17.21 2.08 10.34
N ALA A 252 18.54 2.13 10.31
CA ALA A 252 19.28 3.39 10.30
C ALA A 252 19.49 3.90 8.87
N ILE A 253 19.13 5.15 8.61
CA ILE A 253 19.44 5.83 7.35
C ILE A 253 20.96 6.10 7.29
N CYS A 254 21.58 5.64 6.20
CA CYS A 254 23.00 5.89 5.90
C CYS A 254 23.19 7.07 4.95
N GLY A 255 22.21 7.35 4.12
CA GLY A 255 22.20 8.38 3.11
C GLY A 255 21.06 8.21 2.12
N LEU A 256 21.05 9.05 1.09
CA LEU A 256 20.10 8.96 0.00
C LEU A 256 20.83 8.84 -1.34
N ALA A 257 20.13 8.23 -2.30
CA ALA A 257 20.50 8.26 -3.71
C ALA A 257 19.24 8.56 -4.53
N GLY A 258 19.38 9.10 -5.72
CA GLY A 258 18.23 9.38 -6.57
C GLY A 258 18.63 9.68 -8.01
N PHE A 259 17.63 9.65 -8.88
CA PHE A 259 17.77 10.11 -10.24
C PHE A 259 17.26 11.55 -10.36
N HIS A 260 17.84 12.30 -11.29
CA HIS A 260 17.45 13.66 -11.59
C HIS A 260 17.44 13.87 -13.10
N PHE A 261 16.48 14.67 -13.56
CA PHE A 261 16.38 15.08 -14.96
C PHE A 261 16.42 13.91 -15.96
N SER A 262 15.65 12.86 -15.68
CA SER A 262 15.56 11.70 -16.57
C SER A 262 14.93 12.09 -17.90
N ASP A 263 15.69 11.87 -18.98
CA ASP A 263 15.29 12.09 -20.38
C ASP A 263 15.28 10.73 -21.08
N ALA A 264 14.14 10.05 -21.01
CA ALA A 264 13.97 8.70 -21.57
C ALA A 264 14.21 8.63 -23.08
N PRO A 265 13.75 9.60 -23.92
CA PRO A 265 14.07 9.63 -25.36
C PRO A 265 15.56 9.62 -25.66
N ASN A 266 16.35 10.38 -24.91
CA ASN A 266 17.80 10.47 -25.08
C ASN A 266 18.58 9.49 -24.21
N ARG A 267 17.92 8.66 -23.40
CA ARG A 267 18.52 7.69 -22.47
C ARG A 267 19.55 8.33 -21.53
N ARG A 268 19.21 9.50 -21.00
CA ARG A 268 20.05 10.27 -20.10
C ARG A 268 19.38 10.46 -18.76
N THR A 269 20.15 10.41 -17.69
CA THR A 269 19.74 10.79 -16.34
C THR A 269 20.96 11.26 -15.56
N GLU A 270 20.74 12.04 -14.53
CA GLU A 270 21.75 12.37 -13.53
C GLU A 270 21.51 11.53 -12.28
N ILE A 271 22.56 11.09 -11.62
CA ILE A 271 22.50 10.36 -10.37
C ILE A 271 23.09 11.25 -9.28
N GLY A 272 22.28 11.57 -8.29
CA GLY A 272 22.72 12.23 -7.07
C GLY A 272 22.76 11.24 -5.91
N TYR A 273 23.73 11.39 -5.03
CA TYR A 273 23.78 10.66 -3.76
C TYR A 273 24.53 11.41 -2.70
N TRP A 274 24.24 11.11 -1.45
CA TRP A 274 25.01 11.55 -0.30
C TRP A 274 24.97 10.49 0.80
N LEU A 275 26.03 10.49 1.63
CA LEU A 275 26.14 9.64 2.80
C LEU A 275 26.42 10.50 4.04
N LEU A 276 25.84 10.08 5.15
CA LEU A 276 26.18 10.59 6.47
C LEU A 276 27.66 10.31 6.78
N PRO A 277 28.35 11.18 7.52
CA PRO A 277 29.78 11.04 7.79
C PRO A 277 30.20 9.67 8.32
N ALA A 278 29.40 9.09 9.22
CA ALA A 278 29.65 7.78 9.84
C ALA A 278 29.66 6.60 8.84
N TYR A 279 29.13 6.79 7.64
CA TYR A 279 28.98 5.73 6.63
C TYR A 279 29.89 5.92 5.41
N ARG A 280 30.67 7.01 5.36
CA ARG A 280 31.61 7.28 4.26
C ARG A 280 32.84 6.35 4.32
N GLY A 281 33.47 6.15 3.17
CA GLY A 281 34.68 5.33 3.06
C GLY A 281 34.49 3.82 3.22
N LYS A 282 33.22 3.34 3.23
CA LYS A 282 32.88 1.92 3.39
C LYS A 282 32.49 1.25 2.08
N GLY A 283 32.61 1.93 0.95
CA GLY A 283 32.26 1.37 -0.36
C GLY A 283 30.77 1.22 -0.66
N ILE A 284 29.89 1.91 0.09
CA ILE A 284 28.42 1.77 -0.04
C ILE A 284 27.92 2.24 -1.41
N VAL A 285 28.58 3.22 -2.03
CA VAL A 285 28.15 3.81 -3.32
C VAL A 285 29.03 3.34 -4.48
N THR A 286 30.10 2.65 -4.23
CA THR A 286 30.99 2.07 -5.24
C THR A 286 30.65 0.62 -5.51
#